data_42b05032a1861af3c4074ec1b9836d4b
#
_entry.id   42b05032a1861af3c4074ec1b9836d4b
#
_cell.length_a   1.000
_cell.length_b   1.000
_cell.length_c   1.000
_cell.angle_alpha   90.00
_cell.angle_beta   90.00
_cell.angle_gamma   90.00
#
_symmetry.space_group_name_H-M   'P 1'
#
loop_
_entity.id
_entity.type
_entity.pdbx_description
1 polymer ?
#
loop_
_entity_poly.entity_id
_entity_poly.type
_entity_poly.pdbx_seq_one_letter_code
_entity_poly.pdbx_strand_id
1 'polypeptide(L)'
;MGDAIAANLFMLGYAWQQGLVPISFEALMRAIELNGAAVEMNKTAFAWGRLAVVDLGAVIEAAGIVRNAPTAAERTALPLPMLGATNNDAGESGLTPFAADLRSEDELRHVPANAGSDVAFLPLDDARLSRSLDEVIARRVAFLTEYQSARYAKRYSDFVAKVRAVEAAKAPGSTDLSEAVARYFFKLMAYKDEYEVARLYTSGDFKRRLQQQFEGDYTLHFHLAPPLLAKKNAQGQLVKKEYGSWVFTAFRVMAKLRGLRGTPLDVFGYTAERRGERALIGEYEKTVSGLFDKLDAGNVDLAADIASIPEHIRGYGHVKEAHLHKAKAREAELLREWDNPLRVVQAA
;
A
#
# COMPACT_ATOMS: atom_id res chain seq x y z
N MET A 1 26.89 -4.33 0.52
CA MET A 1 25.48 -4.28 0.91
C MET A 1 24.81 -5.49 0.25
N GLY A 2 24.41 -6.48 1.01
CA GLY A 2 23.85 -7.74 0.47
C GLY A 2 22.33 -7.79 0.45
N ASP A 3 21.65 -6.71 0.84
CA ASP A 3 20.20 -6.64 0.98
C ASP A 3 19.60 -5.54 0.11
N ALA A 4 18.62 -5.88 -0.72
CA ALA A 4 17.91 -4.94 -1.58
C ALA A 4 17.14 -3.85 -0.80
N ILE A 5 16.83 -4.10 0.48
CA ILE A 5 16.21 -3.13 1.39
C ILE A 5 17.05 -1.87 1.56
N ALA A 6 18.38 -2.02 1.58
CA ALA A 6 19.31 -0.91 1.70
C ALA A 6 19.28 0.04 0.49
N ALA A 7 18.76 -0.40 -0.66
CA ALA A 7 18.72 0.41 -1.88
C ALA A 7 17.89 1.69 -1.72
N ASN A 8 16.80 1.65 -0.96
CA ASN A 8 15.97 2.83 -0.73
C ASN A 8 16.71 3.93 0.02
N LEU A 9 17.44 3.57 1.08
CA LEU A 9 18.23 4.53 1.85
C LEU A 9 19.46 5.00 1.08
N PHE A 10 20.03 4.15 0.24
CA PHE A 10 21.09 4.54 -0.70
C PHE A 10 20.59 5.61 -1.68
N MET A 11 19.45 5.38 -2.34
CA MET A 11 18.84 6.33 -3.27
C MET A 11 18.42 7.62 -2.57
N LEU A 12 17.92 7.55 -1.33
CA LEU A 12 17.61 8.73 -0.53
C LEU A 12 18.89 9.53 -0.24
N GLY A 13 20.00 8.88 0.13
CA GLY A 13 21.28 9.55 0.35
C GLY A 13 21.83 10.20 -0.92
N TYR A 14 21.69 9.55 -2.06
CA TYR A 14 22.04 10.08 -3.36
C TYR A 14 21.23 11.35 -3.69
N ALA A 15 19.90 11.27 -3.59
CA ALA A 15 19.00 12.38 -3.85
C ALA A 15 19.23 13.55 -2.88
N TRP A 16 19.46 13.25 -1.60
CA TRP A 16 19.74 14.27 -0.59
C TRP A 16 21.03 15.03 -0.89
N GLN A 17 22.09 14.33 -1.28
CA GLN A 17 23.38 14.96 -1.64
C GLN A 17 23.26 15.82 -2.90
N GLN A 18 22.34 15.51 -3.79
CA GLN A 18 21.97 16.32 -4.96
C GLN A 18 21.12 17.55 -4.62
N GLY A 19 20.73 17.74 -3.35
CA GLY A 19 19.84 18.83 -2.93
C GLY A 19 18.38 18.63 -3.31
N LEU A 20 17.96 17.43 -3.70
CA LEU A 20 16.59 17.11 -4.11
C LEU A 20 15.65 16.82 -2.92
N VAL A 21 16.22 16.67 -1.72
CA VAL A 21 15.46 16.37 -0.49
C VAL A 21 15.67 17.51 0.50
N PRO A 22 14.68 18.38 0.73
CA PRO A 22 14.81 19.59 1.55
C PRO A 22 14.60 19.30 3.05
N ILE A 23 15.30 18.31 3.57
CA ILE A 23 15.28 17.92 5.00
C ILE A 23 16.71 17.99 5.51
N SER A 24 16.91 18.45 6.74
CA SER A 24 18.26 18.51 7.31
C SER A 24 18.83 17.11 7.55
N PHE A 25 20.17 17.00 7.52
CA PHE A 25 20.87 15.74 7.80
C PHE A 25 20.47 15.16 9.16
N GLU A 26 20.42 16.01 10.18
CA GLU A 26 20.07 15.64 11.56
C GLU A 26 18.66 15.09 11.64
N ALA A 27 17.71 15.70 10.93
CA ALA A 27 16.31 15.25 10.90
C ALA A 27 16.20 13.87 10.22
N LEU A 28 16.94 13.63 9.13
CA LEU A 28 16.98 12.32 8.46
C LEU A 28 17.61 11.26 9.36
N MET A 29 18.74 11.55 9.99
CA MET A 29 19.38 10.61 10.92
C MET A 29 18.45 10.29 12.10
N ARG A 30 17.77 11.29 12.62
CA ARG A 30 16.80 11.10 13.69
C ARG A 30 15.59 10.27 13.26
N ALA A 31 15.10 10.46 12.05
CA ALA A 31 14.01 9.66 11.49
C ALA A 31 14.41 8.17 11.35
N ILE A 32 15.63 7.88 10.88
CA ILE A 32 16.17 6.52 10.80
C ILE A 32 16.25 5.88 12.20
N GLU A 33 16.71 6.63 13.20
CA GLU A 33 16.77 6.15 14.59
C GLU A 33 15.38 5.85 15.16
N LEU A 34 14.42 6.76 14.98
CA LEU A 34 13.04 6.60 15.44
C LEU A 34 12.31 5.43 14.79
N ASN A 35 12.63 5.13 13.52
CA ASN A 35 12.09 3.97 12.84
C ASN A 35 12.55 2.64 13.48
N GLY A 36 13.72 2.63 14.13
CA GLY A 36 14.23 1.49 14.92
C GLY A 36 14.61 0.23 14.14
N ALA A 37 14.31 0.17 12.84
CA ALA A 37 14.61 -1.00 12.00
C ALA A 37 16.00 -0.85 11.37
N ALA A 38 16.89 -1.82 11.60
CA ALA A 38 18.22 -1.92 10.97
C ALA A 38 19.00 -0.58 10.92
N VAL A 39 18.98 0.19 12.00
CA VAL A 39 19.40 1.60 12.08
C VAL A 39 20.79 1.82 11.49
N GLU A 40 21.79 1.04 11.91
CA GLU A 40 23.17 1.20 11.43
C GLU A 40 23.34 0.85 9.95
N MET A 41 22.63 -0.19 9.48
CA MET A 41 22.62 -0.56 8.05
C MET A 41 21.99 0.57 7.22
N ASN A 42 20.89 1.15 7.67
CA ASN A 42 20.21 2.24 7.00
C ASN A 42 21.04 3.53 6.96
N LYS A 43 21.71 3.89 8.05
CA LYS A 43 22.67 5.02 8.09
C LYS A 43 23.83 4.79 7.13
N THR A 44 24.38 3.58 7.13
CA THR A 44 25.48 3.20 6.23
C THR A 44 25.03 3.26 4.77
N ALA A 45 23.87 2.73 4.43
CA ALA A 45 23.34 2.78 3.07
C ALA A 45 23.13 4.23 2.59
N PHE A 46 22.58 5.09 3.45
CA PHE A 46 22.44 6.52 3.17
C PHE A 46 23.80 7.19 2.92
N ALA A 47 24.82 6.89 3.73
CA ALA A 47 26.18 7.43 3.56
C ALA A 47 26.81 6.98 2.22
N TRP A 48 26.64 5.72 1.84
CA TRP A 48 27.08 5.21 0.53
C TRP A 48 26.36 5.90 -0.64
N GLY A 49 25.07 6.21 -0.50
CA GLY A 49 24.32 6.99 -1.50
C GLY A 49 24.88 8.40 -1.67
N ARG A 50 25.22 9.07 -0.59
CA ARG A 50 25.90 10.38 -0.62
C ARG A 50 27.26 10.31 -1.29
N LEU A 51 28.04 9.29 -0.95
CA LEU A 51 29.38 9.09 -1.56
C LEU A 51 29.28 8.87 -3.07
N ALA A 52 28.25 8.17 -3.55
CA ALA A 52 28.05 7.91 -4.96
C ALA A 52 27.86 9.18 -5.83
N VAL A 53 27.40 10.28 -5.22
CA VAL A 53 27.34 11.59 -5.90
C VAL A 53 28.72 12.21 -6.06
N VAL A 54 29.58 12.03 -5.08
CA VAL A 54 30.91 12.66 -5.02
C VAL A 54 31.95 11.80 -5.73
N ASP A 55 31.94 10.49 -5.49
CA ASP A 55 32.86 9.51 -6.05
C ASP A 55 32.14 8.18 -6.31
N LEU A 56 31.51 8.08 -7.47
CA LEU A 56 30.85 6.84 -7.92
C LEU A 56 31.89 5.72 -8.17
N GLY A 57 33.15 6.08 -8.51
CA GLY A 57 34.21 5.11 -8.75
C GLY A 57 34.56 4.32 -7.50
N ALA A 58 34.75 5.01 -6.36
CA ALA A 58 34.98 4.39 -5.06
C ALA A 58 33.84 3.46 -4.63
N VAL A 59 32.58 3.83 -4.92
CA VAL A 59 31.42 2.99 -4.61
C VAL A 59 31.39 1.71 -5.44
N ILE A 60 31.68 1.81 -6.74
CA ILE A 60 31.76 0.66 -7.66
C ILE A 60 32.89 -0.29 -7.26
N GLU A 61 34.03 0.24 -6.92
CA GLU A 61 35.18 -0.54 -6.45
C GLU A 61 34.87 -1.28 -5.15
N ALA A 62 34.34 -0.57 -4.16
CA ALA A 62 33.91 -1.15 -2.89
C ALA A 62 32.81 -2.21 -3.03
N ALA A 63 31.94 -2.07 -4.04
CA ALA A 63 30.91 -3.05 -4.36
C ALA A 63 31.46 -4.30 -5.09
N GLY A 64 32.72 -4.30 -5.50
CA GLY A 64 33.33 -5.40 -6.28
C GLY A 64 32.71 -5.55 -7.68
N ILE A 65 32.10 -4.51 -8.22
CA ILE A 65 31.47 -4.54 -9.54
C ILE A 65 32.58 -4.40 -10.58
N VAL A 66 32.99 -5.53 -11.18
CA VAL A 66 33.88 -5.50 -12.35
C VAL A 66 33.09 -4.91 -13.52
N ARG A 67 33.47 -3.76 -14.03
CA ARG A 67 32.93 -3.15 -15.24
C ARG A 67 33.33 -3.97 -16.47
N ASN A 68 32.69 -5.09 -16.69
CA ASN A 68 32.51 -5.57 -18.05
C ASN A 68 31.38 -4.75 -18.64
N ALA A 69 31.63 -3.99 -19.69
CA ALA A 69 30.55 -3.27 -20.39
C ALA A 69 29.51 -4.31 -20.77
N PRO A 70 28.23 -4.16 -20.30
CA PRO A 70 27.21 -5.16 -20.54
C PRO A 70 27.04 -5.30 -22.07
N THR A 71 27.09 -6.53 -22.57
CA THR A 71 26.71 -6.84 -23.95
C THR A 71 25.27 -6.42 -24.22
N ALA A 72 24.89 -6.20 -25.47
CA ALA A 72 23.51 -5.84 -25.81
C ALA A 72 22.49 -6.84 -25.24
N ALA A 73 22.87 -8.14 -25.13
CA ALA A 73 22.05 -9.19 -24.54
C ALA A 73 21.89 -9.02 -23.00
N GLU A 74 22.92 -8.55 -22.28
CA GLU A 74 22.87 -8.34 -20.82
C GLU A 74 22.08 -7.09 -20.44
N ARG A 75 22.02 -6.07 -21.32
CA ARG A 75 21.12 -4.92 -21.13
C ARG A 75 19.64 -5.30 -21.21
N THR A 76 19.33 -6.36 -21.94
CA THR A 76 17.96 -6.90 -22.08
C THR A 76 17.56 -7.74 -20.86
N ALA A 77 18.52 -8.20 -20.05
CA ALA A 77 18.30 -9.07 -18.89
C ALA A 77 18.33 -8.33 -17.53
N LEU A 78 18.29 -7.00 -17.50
CA LEU A 78 18.12 -6.28 -16.23
C LEU A 78 16.77 -6.68 -15.62
N PRO A 79 16.76 -7.28 -14.41
CA PRO A 79 15.50 -7.56 -13.75
C PRO A 79 14.76 -6.25 -13.54
N LEU A 80 13.58 -6.14 -14.11
CA LEU A 80 12.63 -5.10 -13.74
C LEU A 80 12.53 -5.07 -12.22
N PRO A 81 12.58 -3.89 -11.58
CA PRO A 81 12.18 -3.81 -10.18
C PRO A 81 10.81 -4.45 -10.08
N MET A 82 10.77 -5.55 -9.33
CA MET A 82 9.63 -6.43 -9.24
C MET A 82 8.44 -5.66 -8.67
N LEU A 83 7.58 -5.16 -9.53
CA LEU A 83 6.24 -4.70 -9.15
C LEU A 83 5.50 -5.90 -8.53
N GLY A 84 5.60 -6.03 -7.20
CA GLY A 84 4.90 -7.07 -6.45
C GLY A 84 5.71 -8.32 -6.08
N ALA A 85 7.05 -8.29 -6.16
CA ALA A 85 7.87 -9.31 -5.50
C ALA A 85 7.96 -9.01 -4.01
N THR A 86 7.15 -9.66 -3.23
CA THR A 86 7.35 -9.71 -1.78
C THR A 86 8.63 -10.48 -1.49
N ASN A 87 9.71 -9.79 -1.17
CA ASN A 87 10.73 -10.39 -0.33
C ASN A 87 10.10 -10.55 1.04
N ASN A 88 10.09 -11.78 1.56
CA ASN A 88 9.43 -12.14 2.81
C ASN A 88 10.11 -11.56 4.06
N ASP A 89 11.10 -10.68 3.94
CA ASP A 89 11.89 -10.20 5.08
C ASP A 89 11.87 -8.69 5.28
N ALA A 90 11.13 -7.93 4.49
CA ALA A 90 11.02 -6.49 4.74
C ALA A 90 9.60 -6.04 4.47
N GLY A 91 9.03 -5.34 5.43
CA GLY A 91 7.71 -4.72 5.36
C GLY A 91 7.61 -3.63 4.29
N GLU A 92 7.81 -4.00 3.04
CA GLU A 92 7.58 -3.10 1.93
C GLU A 92 6.22 -3.35 1.30
N SER A 93 5.44 -2.30 1.30
CA SER A 93 4.20 -2.18 0.54
C SER A 93 4.47 -2.43 -0.93
N GLY A 94 4.28 -3.66 -1.39
CA GLY A 94 4.24 -3.99 -2.81
C GLY A 94 3.01 -3.34 -3.44
N LEU A 95 3.05 -2.01 -3.59
CA LEU A 95 2.01 -1.22 -4.21
C LEU A 95 2.03 -1.50 -5.71
N THR A 96 0.92 -2.00 -6.21
CA THR A 96 0.67 -1.95 -7.65
C THR A 96 0.55 -0.49 -8.08
N PRO A 97 0.95 -0.12 -9.30
CA PRO A 97 0.94 1.27 -9.74
C PRO A 97 -0.39 2.00 -9.52
N PHE A 98 -1.50 1.29 -9.67
CA PHE A 98 -2.83 1.88 -9.51
C PHE A 98 -3.28 1.97 -8.03
N ALA A 99 -3.00 0.94 -7.22
CA ALA A 99 -3.28 0.99 -5.79
C ALA A 99 -2.29 1.90 -5.04
N ALA A 100 -1.06 2.08 -5.56
CA ALA A 100 -0.11 3.05 -5.07
C ALA A 100 -0.61 4.48 -5.27
N ASP A 101 -1.12 4.79 -6.46
CA ASP A 101 -1.65 6.12 -6.78
C ASP A 101 -2.83 6.52 -5.88
N LEU A 102 -3.69 5.56 -5.50
CA LEU A 102 -4.81 5.82 -4.60
C LEU A 102 -4.41 5.91 -3.12
N ARG A 103 -3.32 5.22 -2.72
CA ARG A 103 -2.78 5.28 -1.35
C ARG A 103 -1.85 6.47 -1.15
N SER A 104 -1.11 6.86 -2.17
CA SER A 104 -0.26 8.06 -2.13
C SER A 104 -1.09 9.34 -1.94
N GLU A 105 -2.34 9.35 -2.40
CA GLU A 105 -3.28 10.43 -2.12
C GLU A 105 -3.54 10.61 -0.61
N ASP A 106 -3.65 9.50 0.11
CA ASP A 106 -3.89 9.50 1.55
C ASP A 106 -2.62 9.84 2.35
N GLU A 107 -1.44 9.41 1.88
CA GLU A 107 -0.14 9.72 2.50
C GLU A 107 0.27 11.19 2.29
N LEU A 108 -0.04 11.77 1.13
CA LEU A 108 0.29 13.16 0.82
C LEU A 108 -0.52 14.19 1.62
N ARG A 109 -1.69 13.83 2.13
CA ARG A 109 -2.50 14.70 3.01
C ARG A 109 -1.94 14.81 4.44
N HIS A 110 -1.08 13.89 4.86
CA HIS A 110 -0.45 13.87 6.19
C HIS A 110 0.92 14.56 6.23
N VAL A 111 1.30 15.33 5.21
CA VAL A 111 2.47 16.22 5.29
C VAL A 111 2.11 17.38 6.23
N PRO A 112 2.80 17.52 7.38
CA PRO A 112 2.50 18.59 8.31
C PRO A 112 2.67 19.94 7.61
N ALA A 113 1.76 20.87 7.85
CA ALA A 113 1.67 22.21 7.26
C ALA A 113 2.91 23.11 7.45
N ASN A 114 3.96 22.63 8.11
CA ASN A 114 5.20 23.35 8.41
C ASN A 114 6.40 22.95 7.55
N ALA A 115 6.21 22.20 6.46
CA ALA A 115 7.26 22.08 5.43
C ALA A 115 7.36 23.43 4.71
N GLY A 116 8.46 24.14 4.93
CA GLY A 116 8.65 25.50 4.43
C GLY A 116 8.37 25.64 2.93
N SER A 117 7.85 26.81 2.56
CA SER A 117 7.23 27.18 1.29
C SER A 117 8.12 27.17 0.05
N ASP A 118 9.37 26.69 0.10
CA ASP A 118 10.34 26.78 -0.99
C ASP A 118 10.72 25.42 -1.62
N VAL A 119 9.97 24.38 -1.33
CA VAL A 119 10.15 23.09 -2.00
C VAL A 119 9.34 23.11 -3.30
N ALA A 120 10.04 23.31 -4.42
CA ALA A 120 9.47 22.95 -5.71
C ALA A 120 9.29 21.42 -5.73
N PHE A 121 8.18 20.95 -5.18
CA PHE A 121 7.70 19.61 -5.48
C PHE A 121 7.65 19.48 -7.00
N LEU A 122 8.22 18.42 -7.55
CA LEU A 122 7.86 17.99 -8.90
C LEU A 122 6.34 18.05 -8.95
N PRO A 123 5.74 18.77 -9.92
CA PRO A 123 4.32 18.96 -9.94
C PRO A 123 3.68 17.59 -9.93
N LEU A 124 3.12 17.20 -8.78
CA LEU A 124 2.19 16.09 -8.69
C LEU A 124 1.11 16.47 -9.71
N ASP A 125 0.93 15.60 -10.70
CA ASP A 125 -0.11 15.79 -11.69
C ASP A 125 -1.40 16.09 -10.92
N ASP A 126 -1.83 17.36 -10.94
CA ASP A 126 -3.02 17.85 -10.24
C ASP A 126 -4.27 17.01 -10.56
N ALA A 127 -4.25 16.30 -11.70
CA ALA A 127 -5.27 15.35 -12.09
C ALA A 127 -5.31 14.07 -11.23
N ARG A 128 -4.26 13.79 -10.43
CA ARG A 128 -4.19 12.59 -9.57
C ARG A 128 -4.69 12.81 -8.15
N LEU A 129 -4.78 14.07 -7.71
CA LEU A 129 -5.25 14.40 -6.36
C LEU A 129 -6.75 14.64 -6.37
N SER A 130 -7.46 13.96 -5.49
CA SER A 130 -8.87 14.26 -5.26
C SER A 130 -8.99 15.50 -4.40
N ARG A 131 -9.77 16.47 -4.87
CA ARG A 131 -9.97 17.78 -4.22
C ARG A 131 -11.13 17.78 -3.25
N SER A 132 -11.98 16.75 -3.31
CA SER A 132 -13.16 16.63 -2.46
C SER A 132 -13.45 15.18 -2.11
N LEU A 133 -14.20 14.97 -1.03
CA LEU A 133 -14.69 13.65 -0.64
C LEU A 133 -15.52 12.99 -1.78
N ASP A 134 -16.29 13.78 -2.53
CA ASP A 134 -17.09 13.25 -3.65
C ASP A 134 -16.21 12.72 -4.78
N GLU A 135 -15.11 13.40 -5.11
CA GLU A 135 -14.12 12.90 -6.07
C GLU A 135 -13.45 11.61 -5.58
N VAL A 136 -13.06 11.55 -4.30
CA VAL A 136 -12.52 10.34 -3.68
C VAL A 136 -13.49 9.18 -3.83
N ILE A 137 -14.76 9.39 -3.50
CA ILE A 137 -15.80 8.37 -3.61
C ILE A 137 -15.98 7.93 -5.06
N ALA A 138 -16.09 8.89 -6.00
CA ALA A 138 -16.28 8.59 -7.43
C ALA A 138 -15.12 7.74 -8.00
N ARG A 139 -13.88 8.08 -7.71
CA ARG A 139 -12.70 7.31 -8.11
C ARG A 139 -12.70 5.90 -7.54
N ARG A 140 -13.06 5.74 -6.27
CA ARG A 140 -13.12 4.44 -5.60
C ARG A 140 -14.25 3.56 -6.11
N VAL A 141 -15.38 4.16 -6.43
CA VAL A 141 -16.49 3.47 -7.12
C VAL A 141 -16.05 2.96 -8.49
N ALA A 142 -15.37 3.80 -9.29
CA ALA A 142 -14.83 3.39 -10.57
C ALA A 142 -13.83 2.22 -10.41
N PHE A 143 -12.90 2.34 -9.45
CA PHE A 143 -11.94 1.27 -9.16
C PHE A 143 -12.63 -0.04 -8.75
N LEU A 144 -13.55 0.00 -7.78
CA LEU A 144 -14.23 -1.21 -7.28
C LEU A 144 -15.12 -1.85 -8.35
N THR A 145 -15.61 -1.07 -9.31
CA THR A 145 -16.35 -1.58 -10.47
C THR A 145 -15.41 -2.40 -11.37
N GLU A 146 -14.20 -1.92 -11.61
CA GLU A 146 -13.19 -2.65 -12.35
C GLU A 146 -12.60 -3.82 -11.55
N TYR A 147 -12.42 -3.63 -10.24
CA TYR A 147 -11.89 -4.63 -9.32
C TYR A 147 -12.76 -5.89 -9.26
N GLN A 148 -14.08 -5.72 -9.21
CA GLN A 148 -15.01 -6.84 -9.17
C GLN A 148 -16.27 -6.62 -10.01
N SER A 149 -17.13 -5.65 -9.65
CA SER A 149 -18.39 -5.37 -10.33
C SER A 149 -19.05 -4.07 -9.84
N ALA A 150 -19.99 -3.52 -10.62
CA ALA A 150 -20.80 -2.39 -10.20
C ALA A 150 -21.61 -2.67 -8.91
N ARG A 151 -22.06 -3.90 -8.70
CA ARG A 151 -22.76 -4.30 -7.45
C ARG A 151 -21.83 -4.21 -6.24
N TYR A 152 -20.57 -4.60 -6.39
CA TYR A 152 -19.58 -4.51 -5.33
C TYR A 152 -19.23 -3.05 -5.01
N ALA A 153 -19.03 -2.23 -6.04
CA ALA A 153 -18.83 -0.78 -5.89
C ALA A 153 -20.05 -0.09 -5.25
N LYS A 154 -21.26 -0.53 -5.57
CA LYS A 154 -22.48 0.01 -4.95
C LYS A 154 -22.54 -0.25 -3.44
N ARG A 155 -22.08 -1.41 -2.95
CA ARG A 155 -21.98 -1.68 -1.50
C ARG A 155 -21.11 -0.62 -0.81
N TYR A 156 -20.01 -0.23 -1.43
CA TYR A 156 -19.12 0.82 -0.93
C TYR A 156 -19.85 2.17 -0.89
N SER A 157 -20.39 2.62 -2.02
CA SER A 157 -21.05 3.93 -2.11
C SER A 157 -22.27 4.05 -1.19
N ASP A 158 -23.08 3.00 -1.09
CA ASP A 158 -24.27 3.00 -0.21
C ASP A 158 -23.86 3.11 1.26
N PHE A 159 -22.80 2.40 1.67
CA PHE A 159 -22.33 2.46 3.05
C PHE A 159 -21.74 3.83 3.39
N VAL A 160 -20.90 4.40 2.53
CA VAL A 160 -20.36 5.75 2.72
C VAL A 160 -21.47 6.80 2.74
N ALA A 161 -22.45 6.71 1.85
CA ALA A 161 -23.59 7.62 1.84
C ALA A 161 -24.42 7.54 3.14
N LYS A 162 -24.60 6.33 3.69
CA LYS A 162 -25.27 6.14 4.99
C LYS A 162 -24.50 6.82 6.13
N VAL A 163 -23.17 6.64 6.17
CA VAL A 163 -22.33 7.30 7.18
C VAL A 163 -22.41 8.81 7.07
N ARG A 164 -22.30 9.38 5.87
CA ARG A 164 -22.44 10.82 5.63
C ARG A 164 -23.78 11.38 6.11
N ALA A 165 -24.87 10.67 5.86
CA ALA A 165 -26.20 11.09 6.29
C ALA A 165 -26.30 11.12 7.83
N VAL A 166 -25.73 10.12 8.50
CA VAL A 166 -25.74 10.05 9.97
C VAL A 166 -24.85 11.14 10.58
N GLU A 167 -23.64 11.32 10.05
CA GLU A 167 -22.69 12.34 10.52
C GLU A 167 -23.28 13.75 10.34
N ALA A 168 -23.81 14.07 9.17
CA ALA A 168 -24.44 15.36 8.91
C ALA A 168 -25.62 15.67 9.86
N ALA A 169 -26.36 14.65 10.29
CA ALA A 169 -27.49 14.80 11.21
C ALA A 169 -27.06 14.93 12.67
N LYS A 170 -25.97 14.24 13.08
CA LYS A 170 -25.57 14.10 14.48
C LYS A 170 -24.36 14.93 14.88
N ALA A 171 -23.48 15.24 13.93
CA ALA A 171 -22.29 16.07 14.09
C ALA A 171 -22.21 17.12 12.95
N PRO A 172 -23.15 18.08 12.90
CA PRO A 172 -23.22 19.05 11.81
C PRO A 172 -21.90 19.83 11.68
N GLY A 173 -21.36 19.89 10.45
CA GLY A 173 -20.11 20.60 10.13
C GLY A 173 -18.87 19.72 10.14
N SER A 174 -18.92 18.48 10.66
CA SER A 174 -17.85 17.49 10.49
C SER A 174 -18.04 16.66 9.22
N THR A 175 -16.90 16.18 8.67
CA THR A 175 -16.81 15.18 7.62
C THR A 175 -15.79 14.09 7.95
N ASP A 176 -15.22 14.10 9.17
CA ASP A 176 -14.06 13.31 9.57
C ASP A 176 -14.37 11.81 9.57
N LEU A 177 -15.53 11.42 10.10
CA LEU A 177 -15.98 10.04 10.08
C LEU A 177 -16.24 9.56 8.64
N SER A 178 -16.86 10.36 7.81
CA SER A 178 -17.16 10.04 6.41
C SER A 178 -15.89 9.91 5.58
N GLU A 179 -14.91 10.77 5.80
CA GLU A 179 -13.60 10.70 5.15
C GLU A 179 -12.83 9.45 5.59
N ALA A 180 -12.78 9.16 6.89
CA ALA A 180 -12.17 7.95 7.42
C ALA A 180 -12.81 6.69 6.83
N VAL A 181 -14.14 6.62 6.82
CA VAL A 181 -14.87 5.46 6.26
C VAL A 181 -14.67 5.36 4.76
N ALA A 182 -14.77 6.46 4.02
CA ALA A 182 -14.51 6.42 2.59
C ALA A 182 -13.12 5.86 2.30
N ARG A 183 -12.10 6.23 3.08
CA ARG A 183 -10.71 5.81 2.94
C ARG A 183 -10.49 4.35 3.33
N TYR A 184 -10.88 3.97 4.51
CA TYR A 184 -10.48 2.70 5.11
C TYR A 184 -11.42 1.54 4.77
N PHE A 185 -12.68 1.80 4.51
CA PHE A 185 -13.58 0.79 3.95
C PHE A 185 -13.14 0.36 2.55
N PHE A 186 -12.75 1.33 1.71
CA PHE A 186 -12.16 1.04 0.42
C PHE A 186 -10.89 0.16 0.54
N LYS A 187 -9.99 0.50 1.47
CA LYS A 187 -8.77 -0.27 1.72
C LYS A 187 -9.06 -1.73 2.04
N LEU A 188 -10.08 -1.99 2.86
CA LEU A 188 -10.50 -3.35 3.17
C LEU A 188 -11.16 -4.05 1.98
N MET A 189 -11.97 -3.33 1.20
CA MET A 189 -12.66 -3.88 0.03
C MET A 189 -11.73 -4.18 -1.13
N ALA A 190 -10.65 -3.39 -1.30
CA ALA A 190 -9.68 -3.52 -2.39
C ALA A 190 -8.46 -4.36 -2.00
N TYR A 191 -8.66 -5.48 -1.29
CA TYR A 191 -7.56 -6.36 -0.93
C TYR A 191 -6.92 -7.01 -2.17
N LYS A 192 -5.62 -7.23 -2.11
CA LYS A 192 -4.85 -7.78 -3.23
C LYS A 192 -4.95 -9.29 -3.23
N ASP A 193 -5.66 -9.83 -4.20
CA ASP A 193 -5.77 -11.27 -4.46
C ASP A 193 -5.25 -11.63 -5.85
N GLU A 194 -5.37 -12.89 -6.23
CA GLU A 194 -4.89 -13.43 -7.48
C GLU A 194 -5.59 -12.81 -8.71
N TYR A 195 -6.88 -12.51 -8.60
CA TYR A 195 -7.63 -11.83 -9.65
C TYR A 195 -7.16 -10.39 -9.85
N GLU A 196 -6.88 -9.68 -8.75
CA GLU A 196 -6.39 -8.31 -8.80
C GLU A 196 -4.97 -8.26 -9.36
N VAL A 197 -4.09 -9.18 -8.93
CA VAL A 197 -2.76 -9.32 -9.54
C VAL A 197 -2.86 -9.53 -11.05
N ALA A 198 -3.73 -10.44 -11.47
CA ALA A 198 -3.95 -10.70 -12.90
C ALA A 198 -4.48 -9.47 -13.65
N ARG A 199 -5.44 -8.74 -13.06
CA ARG A 199 -5.98 -7.51 -13.64
C ARG A 199 -4.90 -6.46 -13.84
N LEU A 200 -4.08 -6.23 -12.83
CA LEU A 200 -3.03 -5.21 -12.86
C LEU A 200 -1.96 -5.49 -13.92
N TYR A 201 -1.54 -6.72 -14.06
CA TYR A 201 -0.60 -7.09 -15.12
C TYR A 201 -1.20 -7.02 -16.53
N THR A 202 -2.50 -7.19 -16.66
CA THR A 202 -3.19 -7.20 -17.97
C THR A 202 -3.86 -5.87 -18.31
N SER A 203 -3.83 -4.90 -17.40
CA SER A 203 -4.30 -3.54 -17.67
C SER A 203 -3.46 -2.88 -18.76
N GLY A 204 -4.06 -2.02 -19.56
CA GLY A 204 -3.35 -1.24 -20.59
C GLY A 204 -2.24 -0.35 -20.00
N ASP A 205 -2.36 0.02 -18.72
CA ASP A 205 -1.40 0.87 -18.02
C ASP A 205 -0.06 0.18 -17.80
N PHE A 206 -0.05 -1.10 -17.38
CA PHE A 206 1.18 -1.86 -17.24
C PHE A 206 1.95 -1.93 -18.55
N LYS A 207 1.26 -2.26 -19.65
CA LYS A 207 1.88 -2.32 -20.98
C LYS A 207 2.40 -0.97 -21.44
N ARG A 208 1.64 0.10 -21.23
CA ARG A 208 2.05 1.48 -21.56
C ARG A 208 3.32 1.88 -20.81
N ARG A 209 3.40 1.62 -19.51
CA ARG A 209 4.58 1.94 -18.70
C ARG A 209 5.81 1.16 -19.16
N LEU A 210 5.66 -0.12 -19.51
CA LEU A 210 6.76 -0.89 -20.09
C LEU A 210 7.26 -0.26 -21.39
N GLN A 211 6.36 0.11 -22.30
CA GLN A 211 6.71 0.77 -23.55
C GLN A 211 7.34 2.14 -23.38
N GLN A 212 7.04 2.85 -22.29
CA GLN A 212 7.66 4.14 -21.94
C GLN A 212 9.04 3.99 -21.31
N GLN A 213 9.30 2.86 -20.62
CA GLN A 213 10.54 2.64 -19.88
C GLN A 213 11.59 1.86 -20.68
N PHE A 214 11.17 1.09 -21.69
CA PHE A 214 12.04 0.21 -22.47
C PHE A 214 11.85 0.46 -23.95
N GLU A 215 12.97 0.61 -24.65
CA GLU A 215 13.03 0.67 -26.12
C GLU A 215 13.44 -0.70 -26.68
N GLY A 216 12.89 -1.06 -27.84
CA GLY A 216 13.18 -2.33 -28.53
C GLY A 216 12.36 -3.52 -28.05
N ASP A 217 12.77 -4.71 -28.46
CA ASP A 217 12.11 -5.97 -28.10
C ASP A 217 12.52 -6.42 -26.68
N TYR A 218 11.55 -6.78 -25.86
CA TYR A 218 11.77 -7.31 -24.51
C TYR A 218 10.95 -8.56 -24.24
N THR A 219 11.49 -9.43 -23.40
CA THR A 219 10.79 -10.64 -22.92
C THR A 219 10.46 -10.49 -21.45
N LEU A 220 9.21 -10.76 -21.08
CA LEU A 220 8.76 -10.72 -19.69
C LEU A 220 8.89 -12.08 -19.04
N HIS A 221 9.56 -12.13 -17.91
CA HIS A 221 9.66 -13.27 -17.01
C HIS A 221 8.93 -12.97 -15.71
N PHE A 222 8.09 -13.88 -15.27
CA PHE A 222 7.27 -13.70 -14.06
C PHE A 222 7.76 -14.62 -12.95
N HIS A 223 8.20 -14.04 -11.84
CA HIS A 223 8.57 -14.79 -10.65
C HIS A 223 7.38 -14.86 -9.69
N LEU A 224 6.67 -15.97 -9.71
CA LEU A 224 5.42 -16.14 -8.98
C LEU A 224 5.50 -17.33 -8.02
N ALA A 225 4.74 -17.23 -6.93
CA ALA A 225 4.47 -18.32 -6.01
C ALA A 225 2.96 -18.54 -5.86
N PRO A 226 2.26 -19.07 -6.90
CA PRO A 226 0.83 -19.25 -6.85
C PRO A 226 0.46 -20.16 -5.67
N PRO A 227 -0.46 -19.77 -4.78
CA PRO A 227 -0.76 -20.53 -3.55
C PRO A 227 -1.14 -22.00 -3.79
N LEU A 228 -1.76 -22.29 -4.95
CA LEU A 228 -2.18 -23.63 -5.33
C LEU A 228 -1.07 -24.48 -5.97
N LEU A 229 0.02 -23.88 -6.46
CA LEU A 229 1.06 -24.55 -7.24
C LEU A 229 2.45 -24.44 -6.62
N ALA A 230 2.66 -23.50 -5.73
CA ALA A 230 3.96 -23.23 -5.14
C ALA A 230 4.32 -24.26 -4.07
N LYS A 231 5.56 -24.78 -4.10
CA LYS A 231 6.11 -25.61 -3.03
C LYS A 231 6.53 -24.73 -1.86
N LYS A 232 6.44 -25.26 -0.64
CA LYS A 232 6.97 -24.62 0.55
C LYS A 232 8.42 -25.08 0.77
N ASN A 233 9.28 -24.16 1.23
CA ASN A 233 10.63 -24.48 1.69
C ASN A 233 10.59 -25.11 3.10
N ALA A 234 11.76 -25.43 3.65
CA ALA A 234 11.89 -26.01 5.00
C ALA A 234 11.36 -25.08 6.12
N GLN A 235 11.28 -23.77 5.84
CA GLN A 235 10.75 -22.74 6.73
C GLN A 235 9.25 -22.47 6.53
N GLY A 236 8.58 -23.27 5.68
CA GLY A 236 7.15 -23.13 5.39
C GLY A 236 6.78 -22.01 4.41
N GLN A 237 7.75 -21.31 3.84
CA GLN A 237 7.55 -20.20 2.90
C GLN A 237 7.34 -20.72 1.47
N LEU A 238 6.50 -20.04 0.70
CA LEU A 238 6.25 -20.37 -0.70
C LEU A 238 7.46 -20.04 -1.57
N VAL A 239 7.96 -21.04 -2.31
CA VAL A 239 9.08 -20.87 -3.23
C VAL A 239 8.60 -20.28 -4.55
N LYS A 240 9.15 -19.13 -4.94
CA LYS A 240 8.88 -18.51 -6.23
C LYS A 240 9.50 -19.32 -7.35
N LYS A 241 8.77 -19.44 -8.45
CA LYS A 241 9.26 -20.02 -9.71
C LYS A 241 9.15 -18.99 -10.82
N GLU A 242 10.06 -19.08 -11.76
CA GLU A 242 10.03 -18.31 -12.98
C GLU A 242 9.06 -18.93 -13.99
N TYR A 243 8.26 -18.07 -14.60
CA TYR A 243 7.29 -18.40 -15.63
C TYR A 243 7.49 -17.48 -16.85
N GLY A 244 7.42 -18.05 -18.04
CA GLY A 244 7.53 -17.30 -19.28
C GLY A 244 6.25 -16.53 -19.64
N SER A 245 6.26 -15.94 -20.82
CA SER A 245 5.21 -15.04 -21.34
C SER A 245 3.81 -15.66 -21.45
N TRP A 246 3.68 -16.99 -21.47
CA TRP A 246 2.37 -17.68 -21.48
C TRP A 246 1.49 -17.32 -20.26
N VAL A 247 2.11 -16.97 -19.12
CA VAL A 247 1.41 -16.52 -17.90
C VAL A 247 0.54 -15.30 -18.18
N PHE A 248 0.94 -14.46 -19.11
CA PHE A 248 0.15 -13.30 -19.49
C PHE A 248 -1.24 -13.68 -20.04
N THR A 249 -1.31 -14.79 -20.77
CA THR A 249 -2.60 -15.33 -21.26
C THR A 249 -3.44 -15.88 -20.10
N ALA A 250 -2.82 -16.59 -19.15
CA ALA A 250 -3.50 -17.06 -17.95
C ALA A 250 -4.05 -15.86 -17.12
N PHE A 251 -3.26 -14.80 -16.95
CA PHE A 251 -3.71 -13.58 -16.28
C PHE A 251 -4.90 -12.91 -16.98
N ARG A 252 -4.93 -12.85 -18.33
CA ARG A 252 -6.09 -12.33 -19.07
C ARG A 252 -7.38 -13.11 -18.76
N VAL A 253 -7.28 -14.42 -18.66
CA VAL A 253 -8.43 -15.26 -18.30
C VAL A 253 -8.84 -15.00 -16.84
N MET A 254 -7.88 -15.02 -15.91
CA MET A 254 -8.14 -14.76 -14.49
C MET A 254 -8.76 -13.37 -14.26
N ALA A 255 -8.26 -12.33 -14.90
CA ALA A 255 -8.80 -10.98 -14.80
C ALA A 255 -10.28 -10.91 -15.23
N LYS A 256 -10.70 -11.71 -16.21
CA LYS A 256 -12.12 -11.82 -16.61
C LYS A 256 -12.97 -12.55 -15.59
N LEU A 257 -12.36 -13.44 -14.81
CA LEU A 257 -13.04 -14.21 -13.76
C LEU A 257 -13.16 -13.48 -12.42
N ARG A 258 -12.75 -12.21 -12.34
CA ARG A 258 -12.81 -11.39 -11.11
C ARG A 258 -14.20 -11.34 -10.45
N GLY A 259 -15.27 -11.51 -11.24
CA GLY A 259 -16.64 -11.55 -10.73
C GLY A 259 -16.97 -12.80 -9.89
N LEU A 260 -16.12 -13.84 -9.95
CA LEU A 260 -16.28 -15.03 -9.12
C LEU A 260 -15.84 -14.83 -7.67
N ARG A 261 -15.09 -13.74 -7.39
CA ARG A 261 -14.58 -13.41 -6.05
C ARG A 261 -15.69 -13.48 -5.00
N GLY A 262 -15.48 -14.29 -3.97
CA GLY A 262 -16.42 -14.49 -2.88
C GLY A 262 -17.64 -15.35 -3.22
N THR A 263 -17.73 -15.93 -4.40
CA THR A 263 -18.77 -16.92 -4.77
C THR A 263 -18.30 -18.35 -4.47
N PRO A 264 -19.18 -19.37 -4.52
CA PRO A 264 -18.78 -20.76 -4.39
C PRO A 264 -17.81 -21.26 -5.49
N LEU A 265 -17.70 -20.53 -6.60
CA LEU A 265 -16.77 -20.83 -7.70
C LEU A 265 -15.42 -20.10 -7.57
N ASP A 266 -15.21 -19.37 -6.49
CA ASP A 266 -13.96 -18.66 -6.19
C ASP A 266 -12.89 -19.63 -5.67
N VAL A 267 -12.12 -20.21 -6.59
CA VAL A 267 -11.08 -21.21 -6.26
C VAL A 267 -9.99 -20.70 -5.31
N PHE A 268 -9.73 -19.39 -5.26
CA PHE A 268 -8.76 -18.75 -4.38
C PHE A 268 -9.38 -18.36 -3.03
N GLY A 269 -10.68 -18.17 -2.99
CA GLY A 269 -11.42 -17.66 -1.85
C GLY A 269 -11.49 -18.57 -0.63
N TYR A 270 -11.07 -19.83 -0.75
CA TYR A 270 -11.15 -20.82 0.33
C TYR A 270 -9.96 -20.82 1.29
N THR A 271 -8.93 -20.03 1.03
CA THR A 271 -7.79 -19.88 1.95
C THR A 271 -8.22 -19.15 3.22
N ALA A 272 -7.55 -19.43 4.35
CA ALA A 272 -7.81 -18.73 5.62
C ALA A 272 -7.64 -17.22 5.48
N GLU A 273 -6.59 -16.79 4.75
CA GLU A 273 -6.30 -15.39 4.48
C GLU A 273 -7.45 -14.70 3.75
N ARG A 274 -7.94 -15.28 2.64
CA ARG A 274 -9.04 -14.69 1.85
C ARG A 274 -10.36 -14.67 2.61
N ARG A 275 -10.62 -15.67 3.45
CA ARG A 275 -11.80 -15.66 4.33
C ARG A 275 -11.69 -14.55 5.38
N GLY A 276 -10.50 -14.39 5.98
CA GLY A 276 -10.23 -13.33 6.93
C GLY A 276 -10.41 -11.93 6.32
N GLU A 277 -9.88 -11.68 5.12
CA GLU A 277 -10.05 -10.40 4.41
C GLU A 277 -11.52 -10.08 4.16
N ARG A 278 -12.30 -11.05 3.73
CA ARG A 278 -13.76 -10.84 3.54
C ARG A 278 -14.51 -10.63 4.86
N ALA A 279 -14.10 -11.30 5.92
CA ALA A 279 -14.69 -11.12 7.24
C ALA A 279 -14.45 -9.70 7.77
N LEU A 280 -13.23 -9.17 7.61
CA LEU A 280 -12.88 -7.81 8.02
C LEU A 280 -13.77 -6.75 7.38
N ILE A 281 -14.23 -6.93 6.13
CA ILE A 281 -15.15 -5.99 5.47
C ILE A 281 -16.48 -5.92 6.25
N GLY A 282 -17.06 -7.09 6.57
CA GLY A 282 -18.35 -7.14 7.30
C GLY A 282 -18.21 -6.71 8.76
N GLU A 283 -17.10 -7.05 9.42
CA GLU A 283 -16.80 -6.57 10.77
C GLU A 283 -16.70 -5.05 10.81
N TYR A 284 -16.03 -4.46 9.85
CA TYR A 284 -15.89 -3.01 9.75
C TYR A 284 -17.23 -2.31 9.58
N GLU A 285 -18.09 -2.78 8.67
CA GLU A 285 -19.46 -2.24 8.51
C GLU A 285 -20.25 -2.34 9.81
N LYS A 286 -20.11 -3.45 10.54
CA LYS A 286 -20.78 -3.65 11.82
C LYS A 286 -20.25 -2.69 12.89
N THR A 287 -18.91 -2.58 13.03
CA THR A 287 -18.26 -1.68 13.99
C THR A 287 -18.69 -0.24 13.75
N VAL A 288 -18.54 0.28 12.53
CA VAL A 288 -18.91 1.67 12.20
C VAL A 288 -20.42 1.91 12.38
N SER A 289 -21.27 0.96 11.97
CA SER A 289 -22.72 1.10 12.16
C SER A 289 -23.10 1.12 13.65
N GLY A 290 -22.36 0.42 14.49
CA GLY A 290 -22.57 0.41 15.95
C GLY A 290 -22.28 1.77 16.62
N LEU A 291 -21.55 2.65 15.97
CA LEU A 291 -21.27 4.00 16.48
C LEU A 291 -22.47 4.96 16.28
N PHE A 292 -23.35 4.67 15.33
CA PHE A 292 -24.38 5.62 14.90
C PHE A 292 -25.31 6.09 16.02
N ASP A 293 -25.69 5.22 16.93
CA ASP A 293 -26.68 5.56 17.95
C ASP A 293 -26.19 6.62 18.94
N LYS A 294 -24.92 6.53 19.33
CA LYS A 294 -24.28 7.42 20.31
C LYS A 294 -23.49 8.57 19.67
N LEU A 295 -23.42 8.64 18.33
CA LEU A 295 -22.65 9.67 17.63
C LEU A 295 -23.20 11.06 17.92
N ASP A 296 -22.34 12.02 18.23
CA ASP A 296 -22.62 13.44 18.35
C ASP A 296 -21.37 14.29 18.01
N ALA A 297 -21.49 15.61 18.07
CA ALA A 297 -20.40 16.54 17.76
C ALA A 297 -19.22 16.47 18.74
N GLY A 298 -19.41 15.93 19.94
CA GLY A 298 -18.36 15.82 20.96
C GLY A 298 -17.53 14.54 20.85
N ASN A 299 -17.98 13.56 20.10
CA ASN A 299 -17.32 12.25 19.98
C ASN A 299 -17.02 11.82 18.53
N VAL A 300 -17.28 12.67 17.54
CA VAL A 300 -17.07 12.36 16.12
C VAL A 300 -15.59 12.07 15.81
N ASP A 301 -14.65 12.73 16.49
CA ASP A 301 -13.21 12.47 16.33
C ASP A 301 -12.86 11.04 16.77
N LEU A 302 -13.37 10.60 17.92
CA LEU A 302 -13.18 9.24 18.40
C LEU A 302 -13.83 8.22 17.45
N ALA A 303 -14.97 8.54 16.87
CA ALA A 303 -15.61 7.71 15.85
C ALA A 303 -14.74 7.60 14.58
N ALA A 304 -14.13 8.70 14.15
CA ALA A 304 -13.19 8.74 13.03
C ALA A 304 -11.91 7.94 13.32
N ASP A 305 -11.39 8.01 14.55
CA ASP A 305 -10.24 7.20 14.99
C ASP A 305 -10.56 5.71 14.95
N ILE A 306 -11.74 5.30 15.43
CA ILE A 306 -12.20 3.91 15.35
C ILE A 306 -12.32 3.47 13.88
N ALA A 307 -12.90 4.30 13.03
CA ALA A 307 -13.03 4.03 11.61
C ALA A 307 -11.68 3.98 10.87
N SER A 308 -10.63 4.60 11.43
CA SER A 308 -9.28 4.65 10.87
C SER A 308 -8.40 3.44 11.25
N ILE A 309 -8.84 2.57 12.14
CA ILE A 309 -8.08 1.38 12.59
C ILE A 309 -7.50 0.53 11.44
N PRO A 310 -8.18 0.32 10.30
CA PRO A 310 -7.60 -0.44 9.20
C PRO A 310 -6.33 0.18 8.59
N GLU A 311 -6.01 1.44 8.89
CA GLU A 311 -4.72 2.04 8.52
C GLU A 311 -3.54 1.21 9.00
N HIS A 312 -3.64 0.68 10.21
CA HIS A 312 -2.58 -0.10 10.85
C HIS A 312 -2.46 -1.53 10.34
N ILE A 313 -3.39 -2.01 9.52
CA ILE A 313 -3.33 -3.35 8.91
C ILE A 313 -2.48 -3.25 7.64
N ARG A 314 -1.18 -3.58 7.76
CA ARG A 314 -0.20 -3.46 6.68
C ARG A 314 0.53 -4.78 6.45
N GLY A 315 1.13 -4.93 5.24
CA GLY A 315 1.93 -6.11 4.89
C GLY A 315 1.10 -7.28 4.36
N TYR A 316 1.75 -8.45 4.27
CA TYR A 316 1.19 -9.70 3.74
C TYR A 316 1.56 -10.87 4.66
N GLY A 317 0.78 -11.96 4.59
CA GLY A 317 1.04 -13.18 5.36
C GLY A 317 1.17 -12.90 6.85
N HIS A 318 2.19 -13.45 7.49
CA HIS A 318 2.43 -13.34 8.95
C HIS A 318 2.65 -11.89 9.42
N VAL A 319 3.22 -11.02 8.58
CA VAL A 319 3.40 -9.59 8.92
C VAL A 319 2.04 -8.90 9.03
N LYS A 320 1.15 -9.15 8.05
CA LYS A 320 -0.23 -8.63 8.09
C LYS A 320 -0.99 -9.15 9.30
N GLU A 321 -0.81 -10.42 9.65
CA GLU A 321 -1.45 -11.05 10.82
C GLU A 321 -1.01 -10.39 12.13
N ALA A 322 0.31 -10.14 12.28
CA ALA A 322 0.84 -9.42 13.45
C ALA A 322 0.29 -7.98 13.56
N HIS A 323 0.20 -7.26 12.43
CA HIS A 323 -0.40 -5.93 12.40
C HIS A 323 -1.91 -5.96 12.68
N LEU A 324 -2.62 -6.95 12.16
CA LEU A 324 -4.04 -7.14 12.42
C LEU A 324 -4.30 -7.35 13.91
N HIS A 325 -3.50 -8.18 14.59
CA HIS A 325 -3.61 -8.37 16.04
C HIS A 325 -3.45 -7.06 16.82
N LYS A 326 -2.44 -6.26 16.48
CA LYS A 326 -2.22 -4.95 17.10
C LYS A 326 -3.38 -3.97 16.81
N ALA A 327 -3.84 -3.93 15.56
CA ALA A 327 -4.96 -3.10 15.15
C ALA A 327 -6.25 -3.46 15.91
N LYS A 328 -6.56 -4.77 16.05
CA LYS A 328 -7.73 -5.24 16.80
C LYS A 328 -7.62 -4.96 18.30
N ALA A 329 -6.43 -5.02 18.90
CA ALA A 329 -6.23 -4.61 20.29
C ALA A 329 -6.55 -3.11 20.48
N ARG A 330 -6.04 -2.26 19.56
CA ARG A 330 -6.33 -0.82 19.57
C ARG A 330 -7.80 -0.51 19.32
N GLU A 331 -8.44 -1.20 18.37
CA GLU A 331 -9.90 -1.08 18.15
C GLU A 331 -10.69 -1.36 19.43
N ALA A 332 -10.32 -2.43 20.15
CA ALA A 332 -10.98 -2.78 21.41
C ALA A 332 -10.76 -1.74 22.53
N GLU A 333 -9.63 -1.04 22.55
CA GLU A 333 -9.39 0.07 23.48
C GLU A 333 -10.29 1.26 23.15
N LEU A 334 -10.32 1.71 21.91
CA LEU A 334 -11.14 2.84 21.46
C LEU A 334 -12.65 2.56 21.63
N LEU A 335 -13.09 1.33 21.38
CA LEU A 335 -14.48 0.93 21.61
C LEU A 335 -14.85 0.94 23.10
N ARG A 336 -13.92 0.59 24.01
CA ARG A 336 -14.14 0.74 25.45
C ARG A 336 -14.25 2.21 25.87
N GLU A 337 -13.45 3.09 25.28
CA GLU A 337 -13.55 4.53 25.48
C GLU A 337 -14.89 5.06 24.95
N TRP A 338 -15.30 4.63 23.76
CA TRP A 338 -16.59 4.94 23.16
C TRP A 338 -17.79 4.56 24.06
N ASP A 339 -17.69 3.39 24.69
CA ASP A 339 -18.78 2.91 25.58
C ASP A 339 -18.75 3.55 26.98
N ASN A 340 -17.61 4.04 27.46
CA ASN A 340 -17.43 4.60 28.78
C ASN A 340 -16.58 5.89 28.80
N PRO A 341 -17.06 7.00 28.21
CA PRO A 341 -16.28 8.24 28.06
C PRO A 341 -15.86 8.87 29.40
N LEU A 342 -16.52 8.59 30.51
CA LEU A 342 -16.23 9.18 31.82
C LEU A 342 -15.04 8.56 32.57
N ARG A 343 -14.51 7.40 32.14
CA ARG A 343 -13.35 6.76 32.78
C ARG A 343 -12.01 7.38 32.40
N VAL A 344 -11.92 8.06 31.27
CA VAL A 344 -10.66 8.63 30.76
C VAL A 344 -10.31 9.92 31.49
N VAL A 345 -11.29 10.69 31.93
CA VAL A 345 -11.10 11.97 32.64
C VAL A 345 -10.57 11.78 34.09
N GLN A 346 -10.68 10.58 34.67
CA GLN A 346 -10.22 10.29 36.02
C GLN A 346 -8.79 9.73 36.13
N ALA A 347 -8.14 9.43 34.98
CA ALA A 347 -6.81 8.85 34.93
C ALA A 347 -5.70 9.82 34.47
N ALA A 348 -6.05 11.09 34.18
CA ALA A 348 -5.14 12.16 33.82
C ALA A 348 -5.05 13.18 34.96
#